data_f1df83a8a8f28ee204abd451bd374cc8
#
_entry.id   f1df83a8a8f28ee204abd451bd374cc8
#
_cell.length_a   1.000
_cell.length_b   1.000
_cell.length_c   1.000
_cell.angle_alpha   90.00
_cell.angle_beta   90.00
_cell.angle_gamma   90.00
#
_symmetry.space_group_name_H-M   'P 1'
#
loop_
_entity.id
_entity.type
_entity.pdbx_description
1 polymer ?
#
loop_
_entity_poly.entity_id
_entity_poly.type
_entity_poly.pdbx_seq_one_letter_code
_entity_poly.pdbx_strand_id
1 'polypeptide(L)'
;TGNDLGGSLRTPAAFNGVVGLRPSPGRVPRGTRLPSTDTLWVEGPMARNVDDLALMLDAGVGHQVDDPLSFDHSGPSFVKVLKQVETPKRVAFSPDLSVVSMEKEIAEVCRSAIRVFKDIGTEVTDEIPDFDGVLGAFQTLRAVLFAIMMEPILEQHRDMIAPEIVG
;
A
#
# COMPACT_ATOMS: atom_id res chain seq x y z
N THR A 1 11.99 -1.36 5.71
CA THR A 1 11.12 -2.02 4.71
C THR A 1 10.07 -2.84 5.43
N GLY A 2 8.98 -3.08 4.76
CA GLY A 2 7.90 -3.95 5.20
C GLY A 2 7.09 -4.41 4.01
N ASN A 3 5.97 -5.07 4.29
CA ASN A 3 5.02 -5.49 3.26
C ASN A 3 3.62 -4.94 3.57
N ASP A 4 2.75 -4.97 2.58
CA ASP A 4 1.37 -4.49 2.70
C ASP A 4 0.43 -5.34 1.83
N LEU A 5 -0.36 -6.16 2.50
CA LEU A 5 -1.51 -6.85 1.90
C LEU A 5 -2.81 -6.10 2.20
N GLY A 6 -3.00 -5.69 3.45
CA GLY A 6 -4.20 -5.03 3.96
C GLY A 6 -3.93 -3.76 4.74
N GLY A 7 -2.82 -3.05 4.48
CA GLY A 7 -2.46 -1.82 5.18
C GLY A 7 -1.15 -1.89 5.96
N SER A 8 -0.41 -2.99 5.90
CA SER A 8 0.72 -3.24 6.83
C SER A 8 1.97 -2.38 6.59
N LEU A 9 2.04 -1.55 5.56
CA LEU A 9 2.98 -0.43 5.44
C LEU A 9 2.35 0.87 5.96
N ARG A 10 1.12 1.14 5.55
CA ARG A 10 0.42 2.41 5.81
C ARG A 10 -0.05 2.54 7.26
N THR A 11 -0.67 1.51 7.80
CA THR A 11 -1.18 1.49 9.17
C THR A 11 -0.06 1.65 10.22
N PRO A 12 1.02 0.85 10.22
CA PRO A 12 2.11 1.06 11.18
C PRO A 12 2.84 2.39 10.97
N ALA A 13 2.93 2.89 9.74
CA ALA A 13 3.50 4.22 9.51
C ALA A 13 2.67 5.31 10.19
N ALA A 14 1.35 5.24 10.08
CA ALA A 14 0.45 6.19 10.75
C ALA A 14 0.58 6.12 12.29
N PHE A 15 0.62 4.92 12.88
CA PHE A 15 0.76 4.75 14.33
C PHE A 15 2.12 5.22 14.87
N ASN A 16 3.18 5.16 14.07
CA ASN A 16 4.53 5.56 14.48
C ASN A 16 4.92 6.97 14.01
N GLY A 17 4.02 7.73 13.38
CA GLY A 17 4.30 9.08 12.89
C GLY A 17 5.41 9.12 11.84
N VAL A 18 5.50 8.11 10.98
CA VAL A 18 6.46 8.03 9.86
C VAL A 18 5.73 7.95 8.52
N VAL A 19 6.47 8.12 7.42
CA VAL A 19 5.92 8.01 6.07
C VAL A 19 5.99 6.56 5.61
N GLY A 20 4.87 6.00 5.18
CA GLY A 20 4.78 4.66 4.59
C GLY A 20 4.28 4.74 3.15
N LEU A 21 4.94 4.03 2.24
CA LEU A 21 4.52 3.95 0.85
C LEU A 21 4.16 2.51 0.49
N ARG A 22 2.92 2.33 0.01
CA ARG A 22 2.52 1.11 -0.68
C ARG A 22 2.77 1.30 -2.19
N PRO A 23 3.81 0.68 -2.78
CA PRO A 23 4.06 0.77 -4.21
C PRO A 23 3.04 -0.04 -5.01
N SER A 24 3.04 0.16 -6.33
CA SER A 24 2.33 -0.73 -7.24
C SER A 24 2.95 -2.13 -7.23
N PRO A 25 2.17 -3.21 -7.45
CA PRO A 25 2.70 -4.56 -7.56
C PRO A 25 3.84 -4.65 -8.59
N GLY A 26 4.89 -5.41 -8.24
CA GLY A 26 6.07 -5.59 -9.09
C GLY A 26 7.08 -4.43 -9.09
N ARG A 27 6.76 -3.28 -8.48
CA ARG A 27 7.70 -2.16 -8.37
C ARG A 27 8.90 -2.50 -7.48
N VAL A 28 8.64 -3.12 -6.34
CA VAL A 28 9.66 -3.71 -5.46
C VAL A 28 9.49 -5.22 -5.53
N PRO A 29 10.53 -5.96 -5.97
CA PRO A 29 10.47 -7.41 -6.04
C PRO A 29 10.23 -8.04 -4.67
N ARG A 30 9.49 -9.14 -4.65
CA ARG A 30 9.13 -9.87 -3.42
C ARG A 30 9.65 -11.32 -3.38
N GLY A 31 10.27 -11.79 -4.47
CA GLY A 31 10.78 -13.15 -4.58
C GLY A 31 9.70 -14.22 -4.72
N THR A 32 10.07 -15.48 -4.48
CA THR A 32 9.24 -16.68 -4.76
C THR A 32 8.31 -17.10 -3.61
N ARG A 33 8.25 -16.37 -2.52
CA ARG A 33 7.50 -16.78 -1.31
C ARG A 33 5.98 -16.75 -1.48
N LEU A 34 5.50 -16.07 -2.49
CA LEU A 34 4.07 -15.85 -2.74
C LEU A 34 3.69 -16.40 -4.12
N PRO A 35 2.42 -16.75 -4.32
CA PRO A 35 1.93 -17.10 -5.65
C PRO A 35 2.26 -15.98 -6.65
N SER A 36 2.79 -16.36 -7.80
CA SER A 36 3.20 -15.41 -8.85
C SER A 36 2.05 -14.55 -9.40
N THR A 37 0.83 -15.02 -9.22
CA THR A 37 -0.40 -14.32 -9.64
C THR A 37 -0.97 -13.36 -8.61
N ASP A 38 -0.44 -13.35 -7.38
CA ASP A 38 -0.93 -12.44 -6.35
C ASP A 38 -0.47 -11.01 -6.62
N THR A 39 -1.42 -10.08 -6.65
CA THR A 39 -1.20 -8.64 -6.82
C THR A 39 -1.57 -7.83 -5.59
N LEU A 40 -2.06 -8.48 -4.53
CA LEU A 40 -2.44 -7.79 -3.30
C LEU A 40 -1.24 -7.50 -2.40
N TRP A 41 -0.34 -8.44 -2.27
CA TRP A 41 0.85 -8.30 -1.42
C TRP A 41 1.94 -7.53 -2.14
N VAL A 42 2.43 -6.48 -1.54
CA VAL A 42 3.56 -5.69 -2.05
C VAL A 42 4.59 -5.47 -0.96
N GLU A 43 5.85 -5.32 -1.36
CA GLU A 43 6.94 -4.85 -0.52
C GLU A 43 7.08 -3.34 -0.68
N GLY A 44 7.53 -2.64 0.38
CA GLY A 44 7.71 -1.20 0.30
C GLY A 44 8.49 -0.58 1.45
N PRO A 45 8.83 0.71 1.32
CA PRO A 45 9.58 1.45 2.31
C PRO A 45 8.67 2.12 3.36
N MET A 46 9.26 2.29 4.56
CA MET A 46 8.81 3.24 5.59
C MET A 46 10.03 4.04 6.05
N ALA A 47 9.88 5.36 6.22
CA ALA A 47 10.96 6.25 6.62
C ALA A 47 10.42 7.46 7.40
N ARG A 48 11.30 8.20 8.08
CA ARG A 48 10.90 9.38 8.87
C ARG A 48 10.52 10.58 8.00
N ASN A 49 11.01 10.62 6.79
CA ASN A 49 10.74 11.69 5.81
C ASN A 49 10.68 11.13 4.39
N VAL A 50 10.25 11.96 3.44
CA VAL A 50 10.06 11.55 2.04
C VAL A 50 11.39 11.35 1.31
N ASP A 51 12.45 12.06 1.69
CA ASP A 51 13.78 11.91 1.07
C ASP A 51 14.37 10.53 1.37
N ASP A 52 14.36 10.11 2.64
CA ASP A 52 14.81 8.78 3.06
C ASP A 52 13.92 7.68 2.44
N LEU A 53 12.62 7.93 2.32
CA LEU A 53 11.68 7.01 1.69
C LEU A 53 12.00 6.80 0.20
N ALA A 54 12.29 7.88 -0.52
CA ALA A 54 12.68 7.83 -1.92
C ALA A 54 14.02 7.10 -2.11
N LEU A 55 14.99 7.33 -1.22
CA LEU A 55 16.27 6.62 -1.22
C LEU A 55 16.08 5.11 -1.01
N MET A 56 15.23 4.72 -0.05
CA MET A 56 14.91 3.31 0.17
C MET A 56 14.18 2.70 -1.03
N LEU A 57 13.31 3.45 -1.67
CA LEU A 57 12.60 2.97 -2.86
C LEU A 57 13.59 2.78 -4.03
N ASP A 58 14.52 3.72 -4.25
CA ASP A 58 15.57 3.59 -5.26
C ASP A 58 16.44 2.33 -5.05
N ALA A 59 16.70 1.98 -3.79
CA ALA A 59 17.45 0.76 -3.46
C ALA A 59 16.65 -0.53 -3.63
N GLY A 60 15.32 -0.45 -3.61
CA GLY A 60 14.44 -1.61 -3.62
C GLY A 60 13.80 -1.93 -4.97
N VAL A 61 13.77 -0.98 -5.91
CA VAL A 61 13.11 -1.21 -7.22
C VAL A 61 14.01 -1.93 -8.21
N GLY A 62 13.39 -2.63 -9.14
CA GLY A 62 14.10 -3.30 -10.24
C GLY A 62 13.51 -4.65 -10.57
N HIS A 63 14.08 -5.30 -11.57
CA HIS A 63 13.68 -6.64 -11.98
C HIS A 63 14.41 -7.71 -11.17
N GLN A 64 13.68 -8.75 -10.78
CA GLN A 64 14.22 -9.96 -10.18
C GLN A 64 13.69 -11.18 -10.92
N VAL A 65 14.58 -12.05 -11.35
CA VAL A 65 14.25 -13.23 -12.20
C VAL A 65 13.20 -14.14 -11.56
N ASP A 66 13.24 -14.27 -10.23
CA ASP A 66 12.34 -15.13 -9.47
C ASP A 66 10.99 -14.50 -9.17
N ASP A 67 10.77 -13.24 -9.54
CA ASP A 67 9.50 -12.54 -9.36
C ASP A 67 8.94 -12.10 -10.73
N PRO A 68 8.02 -12.86 -11.32
CA PRO A 68 7.48 -12.59 -12.65
C PRO A 68 6.66 -11.29 -12.74
N LEU A 69 6.27 -10.70 -11.61
CA LEU A 69 5.60 -9.40 -11.58
C LEU A 69 6.60 -8.24 -11.58
N SER A 70 7.87 -8.49 -11.25
CA SER A 70 8.86 -7.43 -11.15
C SER A 70 9.28 -6.92 -12.53
N PHE A 71 9.65 -5.65 -12.60
CA PHE A 71 10.06 -4.99 -13.84
C PHE A 71 11.14 -3.95 -13.60
N ASP A 72 11.93 -3.67 -14.64
CA ASP A 72 12.98 -2.68 -14.57
C ASP A 72 12.44 -1.27 -14.35
N HIS A 73 13.15 -0.50 -13.55
CA HIS A 73 12.90 0.91 -13.38
C HIS A 73 13.73 1.71 -14.40
N SER A 74 13.10 2.06 -15.53
CA SER A 74 13.76 2.82 -16.61
C SER A 74 13.74 4.34 -16.44
N GLY A 75 13.08 4.83 -15.38
CA GLY A 75 12.96 6.27 -15.09
C GLY A 75 14.14 6.83 -14.30
N PRO A 76 14.14 8.15 -14.03
CA PRO A 76 15.08 8.76 -13.10
C PRO A 76 14.87 8.20 -11.69
N SER A 77 15.92 8.25 -10.85
CA SER A 77 15.79 7.86 -9.45
C SER A 77 14.72 8.69 -8.73
N PHE A 78 14.02 8.10 -7.76
CA PHE A 78 12.98 8.80 -6.99
C PHE A 78 13.54 9.98 -6.21
N VAL A 79 14.78 9.91 -5.73
CA VAL A 79 15.49 11.04 -5.12
C VAL A 79 15.65 12.22 -6.10
N LYS A 80 15.88 11.95 -7.39
CA LYS A 80 15.93 13.02 -8.41
C LYS A 80 14.55 13.58 -8.71
N VAL A 81 13.51 12.72 -8.76
CA VAL A 81 12.12 13.13 -8.99
C VAL A 81 11.65 14.10 -7.92
N LEU A 82 11.98 13.86 -6.64
CA LEU A 82 11.60 14.77 -5.54
C LEU A 82 12.11 16.20 -5.73
N LYS A 83 13.27 16.37 -6.37
CA LYS A 83 13.85 17.70 -6.64
C LYS A 83 13.20 18.44 -7.81
N GLN A 84 12.37 17.75 -8.58
CA GLN A 84 11.75 18.25 -9.82
C GLN A 84 10.22 18.19 -9.78
N VAL A 85 9.67 17.85 -8.60
CA VAL A 85 8.22 17.73 -8.42
C VAL A 85 7.55 19.09 -8.63
N GLU A 86 6.54 19.12 -9.48
CA GLU A 86 5.64 20.25 -9.64
C GLU A 86 4.46 20.14 -8.68
N THR A 87 3.91 21.28 -8.28
CA THR A 87 2.69 21.32 -7.50
C THR A 87 1.53 20.69 -8.29
N PRO A 88 0.79 19.73 -7.71
CA PRO A 88 -0.35 19.14 -8.38
C PRO A 88 -1.42 20.21 -8.68
N LYS A 89 -1.99 20.19 -9.87
CA LYS A 89 -3.03 21.16 -10.27
C LYS A 89 -4.34 20.91 -9.53
N ARG A 90 -4.71 19.63 -9.34
CA ARG A 90 -5.95 19.20 -8.69
C ARG A 90 -5.69 18.05 -7.75
N VAL A 91 -6.38 18.06 -6.62
CA VAL A 91 -6.40 16.98 -5.62
C VAL A 91 -7.85 16.72 -5.21
N ALA A 92 -8.30 15.47 -5.31
CA ALA A 92 -9.55 15.03 -4.72
C ALA A 92 -9.32 14.59 -3.27
N PHE A 93 -10.25 14.91 -2.40
CA PHE A 93 -10.23 14.52 -0.99
C PHE A 93 -11.49 13.75 -0.64
N SER A 94 -11.31 12.60 0.00
CA SER A 94 -12.40 11.86 0.65
C SER A 94 -11.94 11.42 2.04
N PRO A 95 -12.71 11.68 3.11
CA PRO A 95 -12.35 11.28 4.45
C PRO A 95 -12.45 9.76 4.66
N ASP A 96 -13.41 9.09 4.02
CA ASP A 96 -13.81 7.71 4.33
C ASP A 96 -14.00 6.81 3.10
N LEU A 97 -13.78 7.37 1.90
CA LEU A 97 -14.03 6.71 0.60
C LEU A 97 -15.44 6.11 0.45
N SER A 98 -16.37 6.49 1.31
CA SER A 98 -17.74 5.93 1.43
C SER A 98 -17.81 4.42 1.68
N VAL A 99 -16.72 3.79 2.12
CA VAL A 99 -16.66 2.35 2.39
C VAL A 99 -16.44 2.00 3.86
N VAL A 100 -16.01 2.97 4.67
CA VAL A 100 -15.73 2.77 6.11
C VAL A 100 -16.21 3.95 6.92
N SER A 101 -16.59 3.71 8.17
CA SER A 101 -16.82 4.79 9.13
C SER A 101 -15.46 5.32 9.63
N MET A 102 -15.33 6.64 9.69
CA MET A 102 -14.15 7.30 10.24
C MET A 102 -14.53 8.07 11.51
N GLU A 103 -13.65 8.02 12.50
CA GLU A 103 -13.82 8.85 13.70
C GLU A 103 -13.75 10.34 13.33
N LYS A 104 -14.66 11.12 13.92
CA LYS A 104 -14.82 12.53 13.58
C LYS A 104 -13.55 13.34 13.79
N GLU A 105 -12.82 13.08 14.87
CA GLU A 105 -11.56 13.75 15.20
C GLU A 105 -10.50 13.49 14.11
N ILE A 106 -10.38 12.25 13.67
CA ILE A 106 -9.43 11.88 12.58
C ILE A 106 -9.81 12.55 11.27
N ALA A 107 -11.10 12.56 10.93
CA ALA A 107 -11.59 13.23 9.73
C ALA A 107 -11.28 14.73 9.75
N GLU A 108 -11.43 15.39 10.92
CA GLU A 108 -11.12 16.81 11.11
C GLU A 108 -9.63 17.11 10.96
N VAL A 109 -8.75 16.25 11.51
CA VAL A 109 -7.29 16.36 11.34
C VAL A 109 -6.90 16.22 9.86
N CYS A 110 -7.41 15.22 9.16
CA CYS A 110 -7.17 15.02 7.74
C CYS A 110 -7.69 16.20 6.90
N ARG A 111 -8.89 16.72 7.21
CA ARG A 111 -9.47 17.89 6.53
C ARG A 111 -8.67 19.18 6.80
N SER A 112 -8.04 19.29 7.94
CA SER A 112 -7.14 20.40 8.23
C SER A 112 -5.82 20.27 7.44
N ALA A 113 -5.28 19.08 7.34
CA ALA A 113 -4.05 18.81 6.58
C ALA A 113 -4.20 19.10 5.09
N ILE A 114 -5.38 18.82 4.49
CA ILE A 114 -5.62 19.06 3.07
C ILE A 114 -5.57 20.54 2.69
N ARG A 115 -5.70 21.46 3.65
CA ARG A 115 -5.59 22.91 3.40
C ARG A 115 -4.22 23.30 2.87
N VAL A 116 -3.16 22.58 3.23
CA VAL A 116 -1.81 22.79 2.72
C VAL A 116 -1.78 22.79 1.18
N PHE A 117 -2.58 21.93 0.54
CA PHE A 117 -2.66 21.93 -0.92
C PHE A 117 -3.28 23.21 -1.49
N LYS A 118 -4.30 23.77 -0.83
CA LYS A 118 -4.89 25.05 -1.20
C LYS A 118 -3.87 26.20 -1.06
N ASP A 119 -3.08 26.17 0.01
CA ASP A 119 -2.08 27.21 0.30
C ASP A 119 -0.96 27.25 -0.74
N ILE A 120 -0.66 26.12 -1.38
CA ILE A 120 0.31 26.04 -2.50
C ILE A 120 -0.33 26.19 -3.89
N GLY A 121 -1.62 26.60 -3.96
CA GLY A 121 -2.31 26.90 -5.21
C GLY A 121 -2.96 25.71 -5.92
N THR A 122 -3.13 24.58 -5.24
CA THR A 122 -3.81 23.38 -5.76
C THR A 122 -5.33 23.54 -5.64
N GLU A 123 -6.07 23.19 -6.68
CA GLU A 123 -7.52 23.01 -6.61
C GLU A 123 -7.84 21.74 -5.79
N VAL A 124 -8.63 21.89 -4.74
CA VAL A 124 -9.06 20.75 -3.90
C VAL A 124 -10.57 20.58 -4.03
N THR A 125 -10.99 19.40 -4.47
CA THR A 125 -12.39 18.98 -4.59
C THR A 125 -12.72 17.87 -3.60
N ASP A 126 -13.97 17.82 -3.12
CA ASP A 126 -14.49 16.67 -2.37
C ASP A 126 -15.07 15.70 -3.42
N GLU A 127 -14.32 14.64 -3.74
CA GLU A 127 -14.72 13.64 -4.74
C GLU A 127 -14.37 12.24 -4.23
N ILE A 128 -15.22 11.27 -4.56
CA ILE A 128 -15.07 9.87 -4.15
C ILE A 128 -15.10 8.99 -5.40
N PRO A 129 -14.06 8.19 -5.66
CA PRO A 129 -14.11 7.16 -6.68
C PRO A 129 -15.19 6.13 -6.37
N ASP A 130 -15.71 5.48 -7.39
CA ASP A 130 -16.61 4.35 -7.22
C ASP A 130 -15.85 3.14 -6.65
N PHE A 131 -16.19 2.76 -5.42
CA PHE A 131 -15.65 1.60 -4.71
C PHE A 131 -16.67 0.48 -4.54
N ASP A 132 -17.76 0.47 -5.32
CA ASP A 132 -18.73 -0.63 -5.25
C ASP A 132 -18.07 -1.98 -5.56
N GLY A 133 -18.38 -2.98 -4.76
CA GLY A 133 -17.81 -4.33 -4.88
C GLY A 133 -16.35 -4.50 -4.44
N VAL A 134 -15.60 -3.42 -4.17
CA VAL A 134 -14.15 -3.50 -3.83
C VAL A 134 -13.89 -4.36 -2.60
N LEU A 135 -14.71 -4.24 -1.55
CA LEU A 135 -14.53 -5.04 -0.33
C LEU A 135 -14.70 -6.53 -0.60
N GLY A 136 -15.75 -6.91 -1.37
CA GLY A 136 -15.99 -8.29 -1.76
C GLY A 136 -14.86 -8.86 -2.60
N ALA A 137 -14.38 -8.11 -3.59
CA ALA A 137 -13.25 -8.49 -4.42
C ALA A 137 -11.97 -8.69 -3.58
N PHE A 138 -11.66 -7.76 -2.69
CA PHE A 138 -10.50 -7.86 -1.79
C PHE A 138 -10.58 -9.11 -0.91
N GLN A 139 -11.73 -9.37 -0.26
CA GLN A 139 -11.88 -10.53 0.61
C GLN A 139 -11.74 -11.85 -0.16
N THR A 140 -12.28 -11.92 -1.37
CA THR A 140 -12.16 -13.12 -2.22
C THR A 140 -10.70 -13.38 -2.61
N LEU A 141 -9.99 -12.36 -3.12
CA LEU A 141 -8.59 -12.50 -3.52
C LEU A 141 -7.70 -12.84 -2.32
N ARG A 142 -7.96 -12.19 -1.18
CA ARG A 142 -7.25 -12.47 0.07
C ARG A 142 -7.49 -13.92 0.55
N ALA A 143 -8.72 -14.40 0.50
CA ALA A 143 -9.04 -15.78 0.88
C ALA A 143 -8.31 -16.80 -0.02
N VAL A 144 -8.28 -16.58 -1.33
CA VAL A 144 -7.53 -17.44 -2.27
C VAL A 144 -6.03 -17.45 -1.92
N LEU A 145 -5.44 -16.28 -1.69
CA LEU A 145 -4.02 -16.18 -1.31
C LEU A 145 -3.73 -16.96 -0.02
N PHE A 146 -4.54 -16.76 1.01
CA PHE A 146 -4.37 -17.46 2.29
C PHE A 146 -4.60 -18.96 2.18
N ALA A 147 -5.59 -19.42 1.39
CA ALA A 147 -5.81 -20.83 1.15
C ALA A 147 -4.55 -21.48 0.55
N ILE A 148 -3.96 -20.89 -0.49
CA ILE A 148 -2.73 -21.41 -1.12
C ILE A 148 -1.56 -21.42 -0.13
N MET A 149 -1.39 -20.37 0.66
CA MET A 149 -0.27 -20.27 1.62
C MET A 149 -0.41 -21.23 2.81
N MET A 150 -1.65 -21.46 3.27
CA MET A 150 -1.92 -22.25 4.48
C MET A 150 -2.12 -23.74 4.20
N GLU A 151 -2.44 -24.13 2.96
CA GLU A 151 -2.67 -25.54 2.61
C GLU A 151 -1.57 -26.48 3.09
N PRO A 152 -0.26 -26.25 2.85
CA PRO A 152 0.79 -27.13 3.33
C PRO A 152 0.91 -27.18 4.87
N ILE A 153 0.55 -26.09 5.53
CA ILE A 153 0.57 -26.00 7.01
C ILE A 153 -0.64 -26.75 7.59
N LEU A 154 -1.80 -26.60 6.97
CA LEU A 154 -3.02 -27.29 7.36
C LEU A 154 -2.89 -28.80 7.19
N GLU A 155 -2.24 -29.28 6.14
CA GLU A 155 -1.99 -30.71 5.93
C GLU A 155 -1.12 -31.35 7.03
N GLN A 156 -0.15 -30.60 7.54
CA GLN A 156 0.84 -31.12 8.49
C GLN A 156 0.52 -30.82 9.96
N HIS A 157 -0.21 -29.74 10.24
CA HIS A 157 -0.36 -29.18 11.59
C HIS A 157 -1.79 -28.71 11.91
N ARG A 158 -2.81 -29.33 11.29
CA ARG A 158 -4.22 -28.91 11.46
C ARG A 158 -4.69 -28.85 12.90
N ASP A 159 -4.21 -29.79 13.72
CA ASP A 159 -4.53 -29.90 15.15
C ASP A 159 -3.87 -28.82 16.03
N MET A 160 -2.86 -28.14 15.50
CA MET A 160 -2.14 -27.04 16.15
C MET A 160 -2.65 -25.64 15.77
N ILE A 161 -3.56 -25.57 14.82
CA ILE A 161 -4.10 -24.29 14.28
C ILE A 161 -5.44 -24.00 14.95
N ALA A 162 -5.63 -22.75 15.35
CA ALA A 162 -6.88 -22.31 15.94
C ALA A 162 -8.08 -22.59 15.02
N PRO A 163 -9.19 -23.13 15.54
CA PRO A 163 -10.35 -23.53 14.73
C PRO A 163 -10.89 -22.40 13.84
N GLU A 164 -10.81 -21.16 14.29
CA GLU A 164 -11.27 -19.97 13.56
C GLU A 164 -10.47 -19.70 12.28
N ILE A 165 -9.27 -20.29 12.17
CA ILE A 165 -8.41 -20.15 10.97
C ILE A 165 -8.63 -21.32 10.02
N VAL A 166 -9.04 -22.46 10.55
CA VAL A 166 -9.29 -23.67 9.74
C VAL A 166 -10.58 -23.57 8.93
N GLY A 167 -11.54 -22.75 9.39
CA GLY A 167 -12.83 -22.44 8.74
C GLY A 167 -13.90 -23.48 9.00
#